data_da113b114bd0f03d16f7b8281b8432b7
#
_entry.id   da113b114bd0f03d16f7b8281b8432b7
#
_cell.length_a   1.000
_cell.length_b   1.000
_cell.length_c   1.000
_cell.angle_alpha   90.00
_cell.angle_beta   90.00
_cell.angle_gamma   90.00
#
_symmetry.space_group_name_H-M   'P 1'
#
loop_
_entity.id
_entity.type
_entity.pdbx_description
1 polymer ?
#
loop_
_entity_poly.entity_id
_entity_poly.type
_entity_poly.pdbx_seq_one_letter_code
_entity_poly.pdbx_strand_id
1 'polypeptide(L)'
;MGAFRHKKEIIFVILRSKQKKYSHFSIRNLNKKKTMMFRIPTVTKNLLIINLIAFIATYVFQLRGIDLADIGGLHFFMASNFHLYQLVTYLFLHASFMHILSNMFGLWMFGCVIENVWGSKKFLFYYITCGIGAGLLQEIAQFGSFYMTIMEQVPDATLGTVMAYGSQYSSALNAWTTIGASGAVYAVILAFGMTFPNERLFIIPFPFPIKAKWFVLGYVAIEFFSALGSSGDGVAHTAHLGGMLFGYLMIRYWNHHPGSSFDKGRGQQFFENLKHNFEQRQQQSGRRDNPNMHAERGGSKEDDMNYNARKKQNQDEIDAILDKIRKSGYDSLTKEEKKKLFDASNQQ
;
A
#
# COMPACT_ATOMS: atom_id res chain seq x y z
N MET A 1 -23.74 -6.98 -64.81
CA MET A 1 -22.48 -6.49 -64.24
C MET A 1 -22.65 -5.56 -62.99
N GLY A 2 -23.83 -5.03 -62.68
CA GLY A 2 -24.08 -4.10 -61.60
C GLY A 2 -24.15 -4.72 -60.18
N ALA A 3 -24.65 -5.94 -60.02
CA ALA A 3 -24.90 -6.57 -58.74
C ALA A 3 -23.61 -7.01 -57.97
N PHE A 4 -22.53 -7.28 -58.71
CA PHE A 4 -21.25 -7.70 -58.12
C PHE A 4 -20.44 -6.52 -57.52
N ARG A 5 -20.64 -5.31 -58.05
CA ARG A 5 -20.00 -4.08 -57.59
C ARG A 5 -20.60 -3.62 -56.26
N HIS A 6 -21.90 -3.71 -56.11
CA HIS A 6 -22.61 -3.31 -54.88
C HIS A 6 -22.30 -4.23 -53.67
N LYS A 7 -22.13 -5.54 -53.91
CA LYS A 7 -21.73 -6.47 -52.83
C LYS A 7 -20.33 -6.22 -52.28
N LYS A 8 -19.38 -5.81 -53.13
CA LYS A 8 -18.00 -5.47 -52.69
C LYS A 8 -17.98 -4.20 -51.87
N GLU A 9 -18.74 -3.18 -52.19
CA GLU A 9 -18.82 -1.93 -51.40
C GLU A 9 -19.44 -2.15 -50.03
N ILE A 10 -20.50 -2.94 -49.93
CA ILE A 10 -21.14 -3.26 -48.63
C ILE A 10 -20.18 -4.05 -47.75
N ILE A 11 -19.45 -5.01 -48.27
CA ILE A 11 -18.44 -5.79 -47.54
C ILE A 11 -17.30 -4.88 -47.06
N PHE A 12 -16.86 -3.94 -47.90
CA PHE A 12 -15.79 -2.98 -47.53
C PHE A 12 -16.22 -2.01 -46.44
N VAL A 13 -17.46 -1.54 -46.43
CA VAL A 13 -18.01 -0.67 -45.38
C VAL A 13 -18.17 -1.43 -44.06
N ILE A 14 -18.63 -2.70 -44.12
CA ILE A 14 -18.77 -3.55 -42.92
C ILE A 14 -17.39 -3.87 -42.30
N LEU A 15 -16.39 -4.17 -43.11
CA LEU A 15 -15.03 -4.44 -42.68
C LEU A 15 -14.39 -3.17 -42.04
N ARG A 16 -14.60 -2.01 -42.67
CA ARG A 16 -14.09 -0.73 -42.18
C ARG A 16 -14.75 -0.30 -40.86
N SER A 17 -16.05 -0.58 -40.66
CA SER A 17 -16.78 -0.32 -39.42
C SER A 17 -16.35 -1.25 -38.29
N LYS A 18 -16.11 -2.55 -38.58
CA LYS A 18 -15.56 -3.52 -37.63
C LYS A 18 -14.14 -3.14 -37.22
N GLN A 19 -13.28 -2.76 -38.17
CA GLN A 19 -11.90 -2.35 -37.88
C GLN A 19 -11.85 -1.09 -37.01
N LYS A 20 -12.73 -0.10 -37.22
CA LYS A 20 -12.87 1.09 -36.36
C LYS A 20 -13.36 0.73 -34.96
N LYS A 21 -14.29 -0.22 -34.84
CA LYS A 21 -14.82 -0.67 -33.54
C LYS A 21 -13.77 -1.44 -32.72
N TYR A 22 -12.95 -2.26 -33.36
CA TYR A 22 -11.85 -3.00 -32.68
C TYR A 22 -10.67 -2.08 -32.31
N SER A 23 -10.33 -1.08 -33.13
CA SER A 23 -9.28 -0.12 -32.79
C SER A 23 -9.70 0.77 -31.63
N HIS A 24 -10.94 1.25 -31.54
CA HIS A 24 -11.47 2.02 -30.43
C HIS A 24 -11.58 1.19 -29.13
N PHE A 25 -11.96 -0.10 -29.25
CA PHE A 25 -12.04 -1.00 -28.09
C PHE A 25 -10.64 -1.33 -27.55
N SER A 26 -9.67 -1.57 -28.42
CA SER A 26 -8.27 -1.83 -28.04
C SER A 26 -7.63 -0.60 -27.39
N ILE A 27 -7.80 0.59 -27.99
CA ILE A 27 -7.26 1.84 -27.43
C ILE A 27 -7.92 2.19 -26.09
N ARG A 28 -9.23 1.96 -25.95
CA ARG A 28 -9.96 2.21 -24.69
C ARG A 28 -9.52 1.25 -23.57
N ASN A 29 -9.23 -0.02 -23.89
CA ASN A 29 -8.73 -1.00 -22.96
C ASN A 29 -7.26 -0.75 -22.58
N LEU A 30 -6.43 -0.32 -23.53
CA LEU A 30 -5.05 0.09 -23.27
C LEU A 30 -4.99 1.35 -22.40
N ASN A 31 -5.83 2.35 -22.64
CA ASN A 31 -5.93 3.53 -21.79
C ASN A 31 -6.51 3.21 -20.41
N LYS A 32 -7.48 2.30 -20.30
CA LYS A 32 -8.03 1.85 -19.02
C LYS A 32 -6.98 1.07 -18.20
N LYS A 33 -6.14 0.24 -18.84
CA LYS A 33 -5.00 -0.45 -18.23
C LYS A 33 -3.88 0.52 -17.81
N LYS A 34 -3.60 1.53 -18.66
CA LYS A 34 -2.56 2.54 -18.40
C LYS A 34 -2.92 3.47 -17.23
N THR A 35 -4.21 3.78 -17.03
CA THR A 35 -4.71 4.64 -15.94
C THR A 35 -4.81 3.89 -14.61
N MET A 36 -4.89 2.55 -14.61
CA MET A 36 -5.03 1.76 -13.39
C MET A 36 -3.75 1.66 -12.56
N MET A 37 -2.57 1.88 -13.16
CA MET A 37 -1.26 1.69 -12.53
C MET A 37 -0.82 2.84 -11.58
N PHE A 38 -1.50 3.99 -11.61
CA PHE A 38 -1.20 5.17 -10.77
C PHE A 38 -2.41 5.67 -9.96
N ARG A 39 -3.49 4.91 -9.92
CA ARG A 39 -4.63 5.29 -9.08
C ARG A 39 -4.33 4.93 -7.64
N ILE A 40 -4.15 5.96 -6.82
CA ILE A 40 -4.15 5.80 -5.36
C ILE A 40 -5.53 5.23 -4.97
N PRO A 41 -5.59 4.11 -4.24
CA PRO A 41 -6.85 3.51 -3.81
C PRO A 41 -7.69 4.50 -2.98
N THR A 42 -8.99 4.28 -2.95
CA THR A 42 -9.95 5.28 -2.47
C THR A 42 -9.73 5.67 -1.01
N VAL A 43 -9.53 4.70 -0.12
CA VAL A 43 -9.37 4.98 1.32
C VAL A 43 -8.03 5.65 1.58
N THR A 44 -6.93 5.13 1.03
CA THR A 44 -5.60 5.76 1.14
C THR A 44 -5.66 7.20 0.65
N LYS A 45 -6.26 7.45 -0.53
CA LYS A 45 -6.43 8.81 -1.08
C LYS A 45 -7.20 9.71 -0.13
N ASN A 46 -8.33 9.24 0.40
CA ASN A 46 -9.17 10.03 1.29
C ASN A 46 -8.45 10.33 2.60
N LEU A 47 -7.75 9.36 3.19
CA LEU A 47 -6.94 9.58 4.39
C LEU A 47 -5.84 10.61 4.15
N LEU A 48 -5.13 10.55 3.01
CA LEU A 48 -4.13 11.57 2.66
C LEU A 48 -4.76 12.97 2.58
N ILE A 49 -5.92 13.10 1.91
CA ILE A 49 -6.63 14.39 1.76
C ILE A 49 -7.13 14.90 3.11
N ILE A 50 -7.73 14.05 3.94
CA ILE A 50 -8.25 14.45 5.26
C ILE A 50 -7.12 14.95 6.16
N ASN A 51 -6.00 14.24 6.21
CA ASN A 51 -4.82 14.65 6.98
C ASN A 51 -4.26 16.00 6.49
N LEU A 52 -4.17 16.20 5.17
CA LEU A 52 -3.72 17.47 4.60
C LEU A 52 -4.67 18.61 4.95
N ILE A 53 -5.98 18.40 4.85
CA ILE A 53 -7.00 19.40 5.22
C ILE A 53 -6.89 19.71 6.72
N ALA A 54 -6.79 18.70 7.58
CA ALA A 54 -6.64 18.88 9.02
C ALA A 54 -5.36 19.67 9.38
N PHE A 55 -4.24 19.37 8.71
CA PHE A 55 -3.00 20.11 8.90
C PHE A 55 -3.11 21.58 8.51
N ILE A 56 -3.71 21.87 7.35
CA ILE A 56 -3.96 23.26 6.92
C ILE A 56 -4.92 23.95 7.89
N ALA A 57 -5.98 23.25 8.31
CA ALA A 57 -6.92 23.79 9.29
C ALA A 57 -6.23 24.13 10.61
N THR A 58 -5.36 23.24 11.14
CA THR A 58 -4.59 23.49 12.37
C THR A 58 -3.81 24.81 12.26
N TYR A 59 -3.12 25.03 11.16
CA TYR A 59 -2.36 26.25 10.94
C TYR A 59 -3.28 27.50 10.82
N VAL A 60 -4.38 27.41 10.06
CA VAL A 60 -5.32 28.52 9.87
C VAL A 60 -6.03 28.90 11.19
N PHE A 61 -6.45 27.91 11.98
CA PHE A 61 -7.10 28.16 13.26
C PHE A 61 -6.13 28.72 14.30
N GLN A 62 -4.87 28.30 14.29
CA GLN A 62 -3.84 28.84 15.14
C GLN A 62 -3.61 30.34 14.91
N LEU A 63 -3.73 30.83 13.66
CA LEU A 63 -3.70 32.28 13.36
C LEU A 63 -4.86 33.07 13.99
N ARG A 64 -5.92 32.38 14.42
CA ARG A 64 -7.08 32.94 15.14
C ARG A 64 -7.03 32.69 16.65
N GLY A 65 -5.91 32.18 17.17
CA GLY A 65 -5.75 31.84 18.58
C GLY A 65 -6.46 30.56 19.03
N ILE A 66 -6.91 29.71 18.09
CA ILE A 66 -7.55 28.44 18.39
C ILE A 66 -6.54 27.32 18.14
N ASP A 67 -6.22 26.55 19.17
CA ASP A 67 -5.34 25.39 19.06
C ASP A 67 -6.14 24.10 18.84
N LEU A 68 -6.12 23.59 17.61
CA LEU A 68 -6.79 22.33 17.27
C LEU A 68 -6.10 21.11 17.88
N ALA A 69 -4.82 21.22 18.27
CA ALA A 69 -4.13 20.13 18.97
C ALA A 69 -4.64 20.01 20.41
N ASP A 70 -4.99 21.11 21.07
CA ASP A 70 -5.60 21.09 22.39
C ASP A 70 -7.05 20.54 22.33
N ILE A 71 -7.79 20.82 21.26
CA ILE A 71 -9.17 20.35 21.13
C ILE A 71 -9.22 18.86 20.73
N GLY A 72 -8.46 18.46 19.71
CA GLY A 72 -8.59 17.18 19.03
C GLY A 72 -7.44 16.19 19.25
N GLY A 73 -6.33 16.63 19.87
CA GLY A 73 -5.25 15.77 20.29
C GLY A 73 -5.66 14.86 21.45
N LEU A 74 -5.05 13.71 21.58
CA LEU A 74 -5.31 12.77 22.67
C LEU A 74 -4.57 13.25 23.90
N HIS A 75 -5.30 13.87 24.83
CA HIS A 75 -4.80 14.22 26.16
C HIS A 75 -4.77 12.98 27.05
N PHE A 76 -3.84 12.98 28.00
CA PHE A 76 -3.78 11.95 29.02
C PHE A 76 -5.13 11.83 29.75
N PHE A 77 -5.62 10.62 30.00
CA PHE A 77 -6.99 10.39 30.49
C PHE A 77 -7.31 11.06 31.85
N MET A 78 -6.28 11.48 32.60
CA MET A 78 -6.45 12.24 33.86
C MET A 78 -6.37 13.76 33.64
N ALA A 79 -6.09 14.22 32.44
CA ALA A 79 -6.09 15.64 32.09
C ALA A 79 -7.50 16.22 32.02
N SER A 80 -7.65 17.52 32.35
CA SER A 80 -8.95 18.19 32.34
C SER A 80 -9.60 18.28 30.95
N ASN A 81 -8.79 18.29 29.86
CA ASN A 81 -9.23 18.39 28.49
C ASN A 81 -9.38 17.03 27.77
N PHE A 82 -9.28 15.93 28.52
CA PHE A 82 -9.47 14.60 27.94
C PHE A 82 -10.91 14.36 27.52
N HIS A 83 -11.09 13.86 26.29
CA HIS A 83 -12.37 13.42 25.74
C HIS A 83 -12.23 12.14 24.91
N LEU A 84 -13.19 11.24 24.99
CA LEU A 84 -13.13 9.94 24.28
C LEU A 84 -13.01 10.06 22.75
N TYR A 85 -13.56 11.12 22.12
CA TYR A 85 -13.45 11.34 20.68
C TYR A 85 -11.99 11.57 20.25
N GLN A 86 -11.14 11.99 21.16
CA GLN A 86 -9.71 12.23 20.93
C GLN A 86 -8.97 10.95 20.54
N LEU A 87 -9.45 9.76 20.95
CA LEU A 87 -8.92 8.48 20.50
C LEU A 87 -9.00 8.29 18.96
N VAL A 88 -9.79 9.11 18.27
CA VAL A 88 -9.90 9.09 16.82
C VAL A 88 -9.36 10.36 16.19
N THR A 89 -9.67 11.54 16.74
CA THR A 89 -9.31 12.82 16.12
C THR A 89 -7.81 13.08 16.10
N TYR A 90 -7.09 12.62 17.10
CA TYR A 90 -5.63 12.77 17.18
C TYR A 90 -4.87 12.20 16.00
N LEU A 91 -5.45 11.16 15.34
CA LEU A 91 -4.89 10.50 14.16
C LEU A 91 -4.74 11.43 12.94
N PHE A 92 -5.43 12.55 12.94
CA PHE A 92 -5.48 13.48 11.81
C PHE A 92 -4.69 14.77 12.06
N LEU A 93 -4.17 14.96 13.27
CA LEU A 93 -3.42 16.15 13.67
C LEU A 93 -1.91 15.90 13.60
N HIS A 94 -1.15 16.93 13.22
CA HIS A 94 0.31 16.82 13.07
C HIS A 94 1.00 18.08 13.56
N ALA A 95 2.09 17.90 14.33
CA ALA A 95 2.82 18.98 14.97
C ALA A 95 3.68 19.82 14.01
N SER A 96 4.13 19.23 12.90
CA SER A 96 5.05 19.89 11.97
C SER A 96 4.89 19.39 10.54
N PHE A 97 5.43 20.17 9.59
CA PHE A 97 5.45 19.77 8.17
C PHE A 97 6.19 18.43 7.96
N MET A 98 7.33 18.21 8.63
CA MET A 98 8.06 16.95 8.49
C MET A 98 7.29 15.79 9.08
N HIS A 99 6.54 16.01 10.17
CA HIS A 99 5.69 15.02 10.81
C HIS A 99 4.56 14.55 9.86
N ILE A 100 3.82 15.48 9.25
CA ILE A 100 2.80 15.09 8.26
C ILE A 100 3.43 14.47 7.00
N LEU A 101 4.53 15.01 6.51
CA LEU A 101 5.19 14.51 5.29
C LEU A 101 5.62 13.05 5.46
N SER A 102 6.27 12.69 6.56
CA SER A 102 6.71 11.32 6.83
C SER A 102 5.54 10.35 6.99
N ASN A 103 4.49 10.76 7.71
CA ASN A 103 3.27 9.97 7.86
C ASN A 103 2.56 9.74 6.53
N MET A 104 2.36 10.78 5.74
CA MET A 104 1.67 10.68 4.45
C MET A 104 2.49 9.90 3.42
N PHE A 105 3.82 10.02 3.46
CA PHE A 105 4.70 9.21 2.62
C PHE A 105 4.59 7.72 2.96
N GLY A 106 4.66 7.37 4.26
CA GLY A 106 4.47 5.99 4.71
C GLY A 106 3.10 5.42 4.36
N LEU A 107 2.04 6.20 4.62
CA LEU A 107 0.67 5.83 4.29
C LEU A 107 0.48 5.65 2.78
N TRP A 108 1.02 6.55 1.96
CA TRP A 108 0.94 6.44 0.50
C TRP A 108 1.68 5.20 0.00
N MET A 109 2.93 4.99 0.43
CA MET A 109 3.78 3.91 -0.07
C MET A 109 3.24 2.53 0.33
N PHE A 110 2.95 2.32 1.59
CA PHE A 110 2.51 1.03 2.11
C PHE A 110 0.98 0.85 2.10
N GLY A 111 0.24 1.92 2.36
CA GLY A 111 -1.23 1.90 2.38
C GLY A 111 -1.83 1.58 1.02
N CYS A 112 -1.27 2.14 -0.06
CA CYS A 112 -1.73 1.80 -1.42
C CYS A 112 -1.61 0.29 -1.72
N VAL A 113 -0.53 -0.34 -1.28
CA VAL A 113 -0.30 -1.77 -1.50
C VAL A 113 -1.30 -2.60 -0.68
N ILE A 114 -1.40 -2.31 0.62
CA ILE A 114 -2.26 -3.06 1.55
C ILE A 114 -3.74 -2.88 1.19
N GLU A 115 -4.20 -1.67 0.85
CA GLU A 115 -5.57 -1.46 0.43
C GLU A 115 -5.92 -2.22 -0.86
N ASN A 116 -5.01 -2.25 -1.85
CA ASN A 116 -5.22 -3.02 -3.08
C ASN A 116 -5.35 -4.53 -2.83
N VAL A 117 -4.65 -5.05 -1.83
CA VAL A 117 -4.65 -6.49 -1.50
C VAL A 117 -5.82 -6.86 -0.59
N TRP A 118 -6.10 -6.05 0.43
CA TRP A 118 -7.11 -6.36 1.44
C TRP A 118 -8.51 -5.85 1.08
N GLY A 119 -8.58 -4.87 0.20
CA GLY A 119 -9.78 -4.09 -0.10
C GLY A 119 -10.01 -2.95 0.88
N SER A 120 -10.73 -1.94 0.41
CA SER A 120 -10.90 -0.66 1.11
C SER A 120 -11.56 -0.79 2.49
N LYS A 121 -12.58 -1.64 2.64
CA LYS A 121 -13.31 -1.80 3.93
C LYS A 121 -12.40 -2.38 5.02
N LYS A 122 -11.65 -3.45 4.70
CA LYS A 122 -10.76 -4.12 5.64
C LYS A 122 -9.57 -3.23 5.99
N PHE A 123 -9.01 -2.52 5.00
CA PHE A 123 -7.92 -1.57 5.21
C PHE A 123 -8.34 -0.42 6.14
N LEU A 124 -9.49 0.21 5.91
CA LEU A 124 -9.99 1.30 6.76
C LEU A 124 -10.22 0.83 8.21
N PHE A 125 -10.89 -0.33 8.37
CA PHE A 125 -11.11 -0.91 9.68
C PHE A 125 -9.80 -1.17 10.43
N TYR A 126 -8.82 -1.74 9.74
CA TYR A 126 -7.48 -1.96 10.29
C TYR A 126 -6.81 -0.66 10.70
N TYR A 127 -6.78 0.34 9.83
CA TYR A 127 -6.14 1.63 10.07
C TYR A 127 -6.70 2.32 11.32
N ILE A 128 -8.03 2.44 11.39
CA ILE A 128 -8.69 3.12 12.51
C ILE A 128 -8.52 2.33 13.82
N THR A 129 -8.74 1.00 13.79
CA THR A 129 -8.61 0.17 15.00
C THR A 129 -7.18 0.16 15.55
N CYS A 130 -6.17 0.06 14.67
CA CYS A 130 -4.77 0.14 15.09
C CYS A 130 -4.41 1.54 15.62
N GLY A 131 -4.97 2.60 15.03
CA GLY A 131 -4.82 3.94 15.53
C GLY A 131 -5.39 4.10 16.94
N ILE A 132 -6.63 3.65 17.17
CA ILE A 132 -7.23 3.66 18.52
C ILE A 132 -6.38 2.83 19.49
N GLY A 133 -5.93 1.64 19.09
CA GLY A 133 -5.06 0.78 19.89
C GLY A 133 -3.71 1.44 20.24
N ALA A 134 -3.16 2.21 19.31
CA ALA A 134 -1.96 3.01 19.54
C ALA A 134 -2.18 4.06 20.63
N GLY A 135 -3.29 4.81 20.56
CA GLY A 135 -3.67 5.76 21.58
C GLY A 135 -3.87 5.11 22.94
N LEU A 136 -4.57 3.97 23.01
CA LEU A 136 -4.79 3.26 24.27
C LEU A 136 -3.48 2.77 24.90
N LEU A 137 -2.51 2.27 24.11
CA LEU A 137 -1.22 1.88 24.67
C LEU A 137 -0.41 3.09 25.13
N GLN A 138 -0.52 4.21 24.44
CA GLN A 138 0.09 5.47 24.87
C GLN A 138 -0.46 5.94 26.21
N GLU A 139 -1.78 5.88 26.40
CA GLU A 139 -2.42 6.22 27.68
C GLU A 139 -1.93 5.33 28.83
N ILE A 140 -1.81 4.00 28.57
CA ILE A 140 -1.26 3.07 29.58
C ILE A 140 0.20 3.42 29.91
N ALA A 141 1.01 3.76 28.91
CA ALA A 141 2.41 4.13 29.14
C ALA A 141 2.54 5.47 29.88
N GLN A 142 1.72 6.46 29.54
CA GLN A 142 1.67 7.73 30.27
C GLN A 142 1.23 7.53 31.71
N PHE A 143 0.23 6.67 31.96
CA PHE A 143 -0.17 6.33 33.31
C PHE A 143 0.97 5.66 34.10
N GLY A 144 1.69 4.71 33.49
CA GLY A 144 2.86 4.08 34.07
C GLY A 144 3.94 5.10 34.45
N SER A 145 4.27 6.03 33.54
CA SER A 145 5.22 7.10 33.78
C SER A 145 4.76 8.04 34.89
N PHE A 146 3.49 8.44 34.90
CA PHE A 146 2.92 9.27 35.96
C PHE A 146 2.96 8.56 37.30
N TYR A 147 2.57 7.28 37.34
CA TYR A 147 2.64 6.45 38.56
C TYR A 147 4.04 6.39 39.11
N MET A 148 5.05 6.10 38.29
CA MET A 148 6.46 6.03 38.71
C MET A 148 6.96 7.38 39.26
N THR A 149 6.61 8.48 38.60
CA THR A 149 6.96 9.84 39.06
C THR A 149 6.39 10.13 40.44
N ILE A 150 5.14 9.74 40.71
CA ILE A 150 4.54 9.94 42.06
C ILE A 150 5.20 9.03 43.09
N MET A 151 5.49 7.76 42.78
CA MET A 151 6.16 6.83 43.67
C MET A 151 7.58 7.28 44.04
N GLU A 152 8.30 7.94 43.14
CA GLU A 152 9.62 8.52 43.44
C GLU A 152 9.53 9.66 44.45
N GLN A 153 8.45 10.47 44.42
CA GLN A 153 8.24 11.60 45.33
C GLN A 153 7.56 11.20 46.64
N VAL A 154 6.70 10.19 46.62
CA VAL A 154 5.90 9.69 47.74
C VAL A 154 6.02 8.15 47.78
N PRO A 155 7.06 7.59 48.41
CA PRO A 155 7.36 6.14 48.37
C PRO A 155 6.22 5.23 48.84
N ASP A 156 5.37 5.70 49.77
CA ASP A 156 4.22 4.95 50.29
C ASP A 156 2.90 5.30 49.59
N ALA A 157 2.97 5.89 48.37
CA ALA A 157 1.78 6.27 47.66
C ALA A 157 0.95 5.03 47.24
N THR A 158 -0.33 5.08 47.56
CA THR A 158 -1.31 4.09 47.08
C THR A 158 -1.84 4.51 45.72
N LEU A 159 -2.53 3.61 45.03
CA LEU A 159 -3.24 3.97 43.79
C LEU A 159 -4.20 5.15 44.00
N GLY A 160 -4.88 5.20 45.17
CA GLY A 160 -5.72 6.32 45.55
C GLY A 160 -4.98 7.64 45.63
N THR A 161 -3.74 7.61 46.16
CA THR A 161 -2.85 8.77 46.20
C THR A 161 -2.51 9.26 44.78
N VAL A 162 -2.13 8.34 43.90
CA VAL A 162 -1.84 8.66 42.47
C VAL A 162 -3.04 9.29 41.78
N MET A 163 -4.25 8.74 41.99
CA MET A 163 -5.49 9.28 41.42
C MET A 163 -5.82 10.68 41.99
N ALA A 164 -5.58 10.92 43.27
CA ALA A 164 -5.75 12.23 43.88
C ALA A 164 -4.80 13.28 43.31
N TYR A 165 -3.53 12.93 43.10
CA TYR A 165 -2.54 13.79 42.44
C TYR A 165 -2.97 14.08 40.97
N GLY A 166 -3.43 13.07 40.22
CA GLY A 166 -3.92 13.26 38.87
C GLY A 166 -5.09 14.24 38.82
N SER A 167 -6.05 14.13 39.73
CA SER A 167 -7.14 15.08 39.83
C SER A 167 -6.67 16.50 40.18
N GLN A 168 -5.76 16.62 41.15
CA GLN A 168 -5.20 17.89 41.59
C GLN A 168 -4.42 18.62 40.47
N TYR A 169 -3.67 17.87 39.66
CA TYR A 169 -2.82 18.43 38.60
C TYR A 169 -3.43 18.26 37.19
N SER A 170 -4.73 17.98 37.09
CA SER A 170 -5.42 17.68 35.83
C SER A 170 -5.21 18.76 34.76
N SER A 171 -5.17 20.04 35.11
CA SER A 171 -4.88 21.13 34.18
C SER A 171 -3.44 21.12 33.66
N ALA A 172 -2.46 20.76 34.51
CA ALA A 172 -1.07 20.67 34.10
C ALA A 172 -0.84 19.43 33.17
N LEU A 173 -1.60 18.37 33.40
CA LEU A 173 -1.56 17.15 32.58
C LEU A 173 -2.08 17.37 31.12
N ASN A 174 -2.72 18.49 30.81
CA ASN A 174 -3.04 18.86 29.43
C ASN A 174 -1.80 19.00 28.54
N ALA A 175 -0.61 19.22 29.12
CA ALA A 175 0.64 19.22 28.36
C ALA A 175 1.02 17.82 27.81
N TRP A 176 0.42 16.75 28.34
CA TRP A 176 0.66 15.39 27.91
C TRP A 176 -0.31 15.01 26.78
N THR A 177 -0.12 15.64 25.63
CA THR A 177 -0.99 15.49 24.47
C THR A 177 -0.27 14.74 23.35
N THR A 178 -0.91 13.74 22.81
CA THR A 178 -0.43 12.94 21.68
C THR A 178 -1.20 13.30 20.39
N ILE A 179 -0.48 13.54 19.31
CA ILE A 179 -1.06 13.80 17.97
C ILE A 179 -0.27 13.05 16.91
N GLY A 180 -0.94 12.59 15.86
CA GLY A 180 -0.31 11.98 14.69
C GLY A 180 -0.97 10.71 14.20
N ALA A 181 -0.92 10.52 12.88
CA ALA A 181 -1.35 9.29 12.23
C ALA A 181 -0.36 8.12 12.43
N SER A 182 0.81 8.39 13.02
CA SER A 182 1.97 7.49 12.99
C SER A 182 1.68 6.11 13.57
N GLY A 183 0.95 5.98 14.68
CA GLY A 183 0.59 4.68 15.23
C GLY A 183 -0.14 3.78 14.23
N ALA A 184 -1.12 4.33 13.50
CA ALA A 184 -1.81 3.62 12.43
C ALA A 184 -0.91 3.36 11.21
N VAL A 185 -0.03 4.31 10.85
CA VAL A 185 0.93 4.15 9.74
C VAL A 185 1.95 3.05 10.05
N TYR A 186 2.48 2.98 11.28
CA TYR A 186 3.37 1.90 11.69
C TYR A 186 2.68 0.53 11.67
N ALA A 187 1.39 0.47 12.03
CA ALA A 187 0.60 -0.76 11.84
C ALA A 187 0.49 -1.15 10.35
N VAL A 188 0.31 -0.18 9.44
CA VAL A 188 0.29 -0.44 7.98
C VAL A 188 1.64 -0.92 7.47
N ILE A 189 2.75 -0.36 7.95
CA ILE A 189 4.11 -0.83 7.65
C ILE A 189 4.31 -2.28 8.14
N LEU A 190 3.84 -2.60 9.36
CA LEU A 190 3.85 -3.96 9.87
C LEU A 190 3.02 -4.91 9.00
N ALA A 191 1.81 -4.49 8.61
CA ALA A 191 0.95 -5.27 7.72
C ALA A 191 1.63 -5.60 6.40
N PHE A 192 2.37 -4.64 5.83
CA PHE A 192 3.16 -4.86 4.63
C PHE A 192 4.23 -5.94 4.85
N GLY A 193 5.03 -5.82 5.92
CA GLY A 193 6.09 -6.81 6.23
C GLY A 193 5.56 -8.20 6.53
N MET A 194 4.37 -8.31 7.16
CA MET A 194 3.72 -9.60 7.43
C MET A 194 3.07 -10.21 6.18
N THR A 195 2.54 -9.38 5.28
CA THR A 195 1.89 -9.84 4.04
C THR A 195 2.93 -10.20 2.98
N PHE A 196 4.03 -9.44 2.89
CA PHE A 196 5.06 -9.55 1.86
C PHE A 196 6.47 -9.66 2.45
N PRO A 197 6.78 -10.66 3.29
CA PRO A 197 8.01 -10.70 4.08
C PRO A 197 9.30 -10.77 3.27
N ASN A 198 9.25 -11.28 2.05
CA ASN A 198 10.40 -11.48 1.18
C ASN A 198 10.56 -10.41 0.09
N GLU A 199 9.58 -9.48 -0.03
CA GLU A 199 9.69 -8.37 -0.98
C GLU A 199 10.86 -7.46 -0.61
N ARG A 200 11.53 -6.93 -1.64
CA ARG A 200 12.72 -6.10 -1.50
C ARG A 200 12.35 -4.62 -1.58
N LEU A 201 12.68 -3.89 -0.53
CA LEU A 201 12.51 -2.45 -0.43
C LEU A 201 13.84 -1.76 -0.68
N PHE A 202 13.82 -0.74 -1.55
CA PHE A 202 14.95 0.17 -1.74
C PHE A 202 14.73 1.38 -0.84
N ILE A 203 15.62 1.56 0.13
CA ILE A 203 15.54 2.65 1.11
C ILE A 203 16.67 3.62 0.81
N ILE A 204 16.33 4.82 0.36
CA ILE A 204 17.33 5.87 0.13
C ILE A 204 17.81 6.38 1.51
N PRO A 205 19.11 6.49 1.78
CA PRO A 205 20.24 6.40 0.84
C PRO A 205 20.93 5.04 0.72
N PHE A 206 20.38 3.97 1.25
CA PHE A 206 21.02 2.66 1.25
C PHE A 206 21.00 2.05 -0.16
N PRO A 207 22.16 1.67 -0.72
CA PRO A 207 22.25 1.14 -2.07
C PRO A 207 21.78 -0.32 -2.20
N PHE A 208 21.41 -0.96 -1.08
CA PHE A 208 21.07 -2.39 -1.05
C PHE A 208 19.57 -2.59 -0.77
N PRO A 209 18.90 -3.48 -1.52
CA PRO A 209 17.52 -3.82 -1.23
C PRO A 209 17.41 -4.66 0.04
N ILE A 210 16.60 -4.22 1.00
CA ILE A 210 16.32 -4.90 2.26
C ILE A 210 14.99 -5.66 2.14
N LYS A 211 14.92 -6.91 2.62
CA LYS A 211 13.64 -7.64 2.68
C LYS A 211 12.69 -6.98 3.67
N ALA A 212 11.40 -6.88 3.31
CA ALA A 212 10.39 -6.21 4.11
C ALA A 212 10.32 -6.68 5.57
N LYS A 213 10.48 -7.98 5.83
CA LYS A 213 10.53 -8.52 7.21
C LYS A 213 11.65 -7.92 8.05
N TRP A 214 12.84 -7.73 7.48
CA TRP A 214 13.97 -7.14 8.20
C TRP A 214 13.82 -5.64 8.39
N PHE A 215 13.26 -4.97 7.40
CA PHE A 215 12.91 -3.55 7.49
C PHE A 215 11.92 -3.29 8.65
N VAL A 216 10.83 -4.06 8.71
CA VAL A 216 9.83 -3.93 9.78
C VAL A 216 10.42 -4.30 11.14
N LEU A 217 11.21 -5.38 11.21
CA LEU A 217 11.85 -5.77 12.47
C LEU A 217 12.80 -4.68 12.98
N GLY A 218 13.55 -4.03 12.08
CA GLY A 218 14.39 -2.88 12.41
C GLY A 218 13.59 -1.71 12.99
N TYR A 219 12.44 -1.36 12.37
CA TYR A 219 11.54 -0.34 12.92
C TYR A 219 11.02 -0.70 14.31
N VAL A 220 10.54 -1.93 14.52
CA VAL A 220 10.10 -2.40 15.84
C VAL A 220 11.21 -2.25 16.88
N ALA A 221 12.44 -2.65 16.52
CA ALA A 221 13.58 -2.54 17.43
C ALA A 221 13.92 -1.08 17.75
N ILE A 222 13.96 -0.20 16.75
CA ILE A 222 14.22 1.24 16.96
C ILE A 222 13.16 1.83 17.89
N GLU A 223 11.87 1.63 17.62
CA GLU A 223 10.79 2.17 18.45
C GLU A 223 10.83 1.60 19.88
N PHE A 224 11.15 0.31 20.03
CA PHE A 224 11.27 -0.32 21.35
C PHE A 224 12.41 0.28 22.19
N PHE A 225 13.60 0.40 21.62
CA PHE A 225 14.74 0.97 22.36
C PHE A 225 14.57 2.48 22.60
N SER A 226 13.93 3.20 21.66
CA SER A 226 13.62 4.62 21.86
C SER A 226 12.58 4.80 22.97
N ALA A 227 11.57 3.94 23.05
CA ALA A 227 10.58 3.98 24.15
C ALA A 227 11.21 3.72 25.53
N LEU A 228 12.26 2.87 25.62
CA LEU A 228 12.99 2.61 26.86
C LEU A 228 13.96 3.76 27.22
N GLY A 229 14.48 4.46 26.22
CA GLY A 229 15.51 5.48 26.41
C GLY A 229 15.00 6.81 26.96
N SER A 230 13.70 7.00 27.16
CA SER A 230 13.08 8.25 27.62
C SER A 230 13.62 9.48 26.89
N SER A 231 13.66 9.41 25.58
CA SER A 231 14.46 10.29 24.72
C SER A 231 14.09 11.79 24.79
N GLY A 232 12.98 12.16 25.39
CA GLY A 232 12.55 13.56 25.50
C GLY A 232 12.42 14.29 24.15
N ASP A 233 12.47 13.51 23.04
CA ASP A 233 12.41 14.02 21.66
C ASP A 233 10.99 14.42 21.22
N GLY A 234 10.01 14.26 22.11
CA GLY A 234 8.60 14.55 21.84
C GLY A 234 7.92 13.51 20.93
N VAL A 235 8.57 12.35 20.66
CA VAL A 235 8.01 11.29 19.85
C VAL A 235 7.29 10.27 20.73
N ALA A 236 6.05 9.91 20.37
CA ALA A 236 5.25 8.92 21.08
C ALA A 236 5.60 7.47 20.62
N HIS A 237 6.82 7.01 20.96
CA HIS A 237 7.32 5.68 20.58
C HIS A 237 6.40 4.55 21.07
N THR A 238 5.79 4.70 22.24
CA THR A 238 4.83 3.74 22.77
C THR A 238 3.54 3.67 21.95
N ALA A 239 3.08 4.79 21.39
CA ALA A 239 1.96 4.77 20.44
C ALA A 239 2.31 4.02 19.15
N HIS A 240 3.55 4.17 18.63
CA HIS A 240 4.01 3.43 17.45
C HIS A 240 4.01 1.91 17.72
N LEU A 241 4.60 1.50 18.85
CA LEU A 241 4.58 0.09 19.29
C LEU A 241 3.15 -0.42 19.50
N GLY A 242 2.27 0.42 20.07
CA GLY A 242 0.87 0.12 20.27
C GLY A 242 0.15 -0.18 18.95
N GLY A 243 0.32 0.68 17.95
CA GLY A 243 -0.23 0.47 16.62
C GLY A 243 0.25 -0.85 15.99
N MET A 244 1.55 -1.13 16.08
CA MET A 244 2.14 -2.38 15.59
C MET A 244 1.62 -3.60 16.36
N LEU A 245 1.48 -3.53 17.68
CA LEU A 245 0.96 -4.63 18.49
C LEU A 245 -0.49 -4.96 18.13
N PHE A 246 -1.38 -3.95 18.08
CA PHE A 246 -2.76 -4.15 17.68
C PHE A 246 -2.86 -4.67 16.24
N GLY A 247 -2.03 -4.15 15.34
CA GLY A 247 -1.92 -4.62 13.97
C GLY A 247 -1.50 -6.08 13.87
N TYR A 248 -0.51 -6.49 14.65
CA TYR A 248 -0.07 -7.89 14.73
C TYR A 248 -1.19 -8.81 15.22
N LEU A 249 -1.86 -8.43 16.32
CA LEU A 249 -2.94 -9.22 16.90
C LEU A 249 -4.12 -9.37 15.92
N MET A 250 -4.51 -8.30 15.22
CA MET A 250 -5.56 -8.34 14.21
C MET A 250 -5.21 -9.26 13.04
N ILE A 251 -3.99 -9.16 12.51
CA ILE A 251 -3.53 -10.01 11.40
C ILE A 251 -3.48 -11.48 11.84
N ARG A 252 -2.99 -11.75 13.04
CA ARG A 252 -2.98 -13.11 13.65
C ARG A 252 -4.40 -13.64 13.77
N TYR A 253 -5.33 -12.87 14.30
CA TYR A 253 -6.73 -13.23 14.41
C TYR A 253 -7.34 -13.58 13.06
N TRP A 254 -7.16 -12.73 12.06
CA TRP A 254 -7.68 -12.98 10.71
C TRP A 254 -7.09 -14.21 10.04
N ASN A 255 -5.81 -14.48 10.26
CA ASN A 255 -5.15 -15.66 9.70
C ASN A 255 -5.66 -16.99 10.30
N HIS A 256 -6.21 -16.96 11.52
CA HIS A 256 -6.77 -18.14 12.19
C HIS A 256 -8.27 -18.36 11.87
N HIS A 257 -8.94 -17.36 11.30
CA HIS A 257 -10.38 -17.45 10.97
C HIS A 257 -10.57 -17.48 9.45
N PRO A 258 -10.90 -18.66 8.85
CA PRO A 258 -10.92 -18.87 7.39
C PRO A 258 -11.83 -17.92 6.60
N GLY A 259 -12.90 -17.40 7.19
CA GLY A 259 -13.81 -16.43 6.57
C GLY A 259 -13.25 -15.02 6.42
N SER A 260 -12.13 -14.72 7.07
CA SER A 260 -11.48 -13.41 7.08
C SER A 260 -10.08 -13.41 6.44
N SER A 261 -9.60 -14.57 5.94
CA SER A 261 -8.24 -14.75 5.46
C SER A 261 -7.93 -13.92 4.20
N PHE A 262 -6.66 -13.55 4.07
CA PHE A 262 -6.13 -12.87 2.89
C PHE A 262 -6.19 -13.78 1.68
N ASP A 263 -6.59 -13.22 0.56
CA ASP A 263 -6.29 -13.79 -0.75
C ASP A 263 -4.80 -13.51 -1.08
N LYS A 264 -3.93 -14.44 -0.64
CA LYS A 264 -2.47 -14.35 -0.91
C LYS A 264 -2.16 -14.30 -2.40
N GLY A 265 -3.05 -14.85 -3.24
CA GLY A 265 -2.91 -14.82 -4.69
C GLY A 265 -3.03 -13.41 -5.28
N ARG A 266 -3.88 -12.54 -4.72
CA ARG A 266 -3.97 -11.13 -5.17
C ARG A 266 -2.70 -10.33 -4.91
N GLY A 267 -2.02 -10.61 -3.81
CA GLY A 267 -0.76 -9.94 -3.49
C GLY A 267 0.36 -10.29 -4.46
N GLN A 268 0.53 -11.58 -4.77
CA GLN A 268 1.51 -12.03 -5.75
C GLN A 268 1.18 -11.48 -7.15
N GLN A 269 -0.07 -11.57 -7.60
CA GLN A 269 -0.49 -10.98 -8.87
C GLN A 269 -0.26 -9.47 -8.95
N PHE A 270 -0.39 -8.74 -7.85
CA PHE A 270 -0.11 -7.30 -7.80
C PHE A 270 1.38 -7.03 -8.09
N PHE A 271 2.31 -7.75 -7.44
CA PHE A 271 3.75 -7.58 -7.65
C PHE A 271 4.21 -8.10 -9.02
N GLU A 272 3.67 -9.22 -9.48
CA GLU A 272 3.95 -9.72 -10.84
C GLU A 272 3.48 -8.72 -11.91
N ASN A 273 2.30 -8.15 -11.75
CA ASN A 273 1.82 -7.09 -12.64
C ASN A 273 2.70 -5.82 -12.58
N LEU A 274 3.17 -5.43 -11.39
CA LEU A 274 4.10 -4.30 -11.24
C LEU A 274 5.43 -4.59 -11.96
N LYS A 275 6.03 -5.75 -11.74
CA LYS A 275 7.28 -6.18 -12.35
C LYS A 275 7.16 -6.23 -13.88
N HIS A 276 6.14 -6.89 -14.39
CA HIS A 276 5.86 -6.98 -15.82
C HIS A 276 5.66 -5.59 -16.47
N ASN A 277 4.95 -4.69 -15.81
CA ASN A 277 4.75 -3.33 -16.29
C ASN A 277 6.05 -2.50 -16.25
N PHE A 278 6.92 -2.74 -15.27
CA PHE A 278 8.22 -2.08 -15.18
C PHE A 278 9.17 -2.58 -16.29
N GLU A 279 9.23 -3.87 -16.53
CA GLU A 279 10.00 -4.50 -17.60
C GLU A 279 9.55 -4.03 -18.98
N GLN A 280 8.24 -3.94 -19.22
CA GLN A 280 7.70 -3.38 -20.48
C GLN A 280 8.11 -1.92 -20.69
N ARG A 281 8.21 -1.11 -19.62
CA ARG A 281 8.66 0.28 -19.73
C ARG A 281 10.14 0.38 -20.04
N GLN A 282 10.99 -0.45 -19.43
CA GLN A 282 12.42 -0.49 -19.76
C GLN A 282 12.64 -0.89 -21.22
N GLN A 283 11.89 -1.85 -21.73
CA GLN A 283 11.95 -2.24 -23.14
C GLN A 283 11.45 -1.15 -24.11
N GLN A 284 10.49 -0.33 -23.67
CA GLN A 284 9.98 0.80 -24.48
C GLN A 284 10.87 2.05 -24.40
N SER A 285 11.55 2.29 -23.26
CA SER A 285 12.47 3.41 -23.11
C SER A 285 13.81 3.15 -23.82
N GLY A 286 14.29 1.92 -23.87
CA GLY A 286 15.46 1.54 -24.67
C GLY A 286 15.25 1.61 -26.20
N ARG A 287 13.99 1.82 -26.65
CA ARG A 287 13.65 2.05 -28.06
C ARG A 287 13.52 3.54 -28.45
N ARG A 288 13.70 4.42 -27.52
CA ARG A 288 13.45 5.87 -27.72
C ARG A 288 14.70 6.71 -27.58
N ASP A 289 15.86 6.39 -28.07
CA ASP A 289 16.89 7.39 -28.28
C ASP A 289 18.01 6.89 -29.18
N ASN A 290 17.78 7.08 -30.48
CA ASN A 290 18.86 7.50 -31.35
C ASN A 290 18.28 8.19 -32.62
N PRO A 291 18.16 9.52 -32.64
CA PRO A 291 17.68 10.25 -33.82
C PRO A 291 18.66 10.21 -35.00
N ASN A 292 19.86 9.61 -34.85
CA ASN A 292 20.93 9.61 -35.87
C ASN A 292 21.33 8.22 -36.39
N MET A 293 20.51 7.17 -36.19
CA MET A 293 20.70 5.93 -36.92
C MET A 293 19.75 5.89 -38.11
N HIS A 294 20.22 6.34 -39.26
CA HIS A 294 19.69 5.91 -40.56
C HIS A 294 20.05 4.42 -40.74
N ALA A 295 19.24 3.52 -40.16
CA ALA A 295 19.20 2.15 -40.56
C ALA A 295 18.25 2.04 -41.74
N GLU A 296 18.74 1.65 -42.87
CA GLU A 296 17.92 1.21 -44.03
C GLU A 296 16.94 0.12 -43.56
N ARG A 297 15.68 0.48 -43.39
CA ARG A 297 14.58 -0.46 -43.11
C ARG A 297 14.07 -1.02 -44.43
N GLY A 298 14.69 -2.10 -44.85
CA GLY A 298 14.09 -3.04 -45.76
C GLY A 298 13.22 -4.04 -45.01
N GLY A 299 11.99 -3.69 -44.73
CA GLY A 299 10.97 -4.58 -44.23
C GLY A 299 9.62 -3.87 -44.23
N SER A 300 8.64 -4.39 -44.96
CA SER A 300 7.32 -3.77 -45.05
C SER A 300 6.54 -3.99 -43.75
N LYS A 301 5.57 -3.11 -43.45
CA LYS A 301 4.61 -3.29 -42.35
C LYS A 301 3.85 -4.63 -42.42
N GLU A 302 3.80 -5.22 -43.58
CA GLU A 302 3.22 -6.53 -43.84
C GLU A 302 4.04 -7.68 -43.28
N ASP A 303 5.39 -7.56 -43.30
CA ASP A 303 6.30 -8.57 -42.75
C ASP A 303 6.24 -8.60 -41.22
N ASP A 304 6.14 -7.43 -40.55
CA ASP A 304 5.94 -7.33 -39.10
C ASP A 304 4.56 -7.88 -38.66
N MET A 305 3.52 -7.68 -39.45
CA MET A 305 2.20 -8.23 -39.19
C MET A 305 2.18 -9.75 -39.35
N ASN A 306 2.84 -10.27 -40.38
CA ASN A 306 2.95 -11.70 -40.66
C ASN A 306 3.80 -12.41 -39.61
N TYR A 307 4.89 -11.80 -39.14
CA TYR A 307 5.71 -12.30 -38.05
C TYR A 307 4.93 -12.41 -36.72
N ASN A 308 4.17 -11.38 -36.37
CA ASN A 308 3.36 -11.38 -35.15
C ASN A 308 2.18 -12.36 -35.24
N ALA A 309 1.59 -12.55 -36.42
CA ALA A 309 0.55 -13.53 -36.65
C ALA A 309 1.07 -14.97 -36.50
N ARG A 310 2.25 -15.29 -37.06
CA ARG A 310 2.91 -16.59 -36.91
C ARG A 310 3.31 -16.89 -35.47
N LYS A 311 3.82 -15.89 -34.74
CA LYS A 311 4.18 -16.04 -33.35
C LYS A 311 2.97 -16.35 -32.47
N LYS A 312 1.85 -15.71 -32.74
CA LYS A 312 0.60 -15.97 -32.03
C LYS A 312 0.03 -17.36 -32.35
N GLN A 313 0.06 -17.75 -33.61
CA GLN A 313 -0.41 -19.07 -34.01
C GLN A 313 0.41 -20.20 -33.39
N ASN A 314 1.76 -20.06 -33.30
CA ASN A 314 2.62 -21.01 -32.62
C ASN A 314 2.30 -21.08 -31.11
N GLN A 315 1.99 -19.96 -30.46
CA GLN A 315 1.62 -19.95 -29.05
C GLN A 315 0.28 -20.66 -28.82
N ASP A 316 -0.73 -20.37 -29.64
CA ASP A 316 -2.05 -21.00 -29.54
C ASP A 316 -1.96 -22.53 -29.77
N GLU A 317 -1.06 -22.99 -30.65
CA GLU A 317 -0.80 -24.43 -30.88
C GLU A 317 -0.11 -25.08 -29.65
N ILE A 318 0.87 -24.42 -29.03
CA ILE A 318 1.53 -24.90 -27.83
C ILE A 318 0.55 -25.00 -26.66
N ASP A 319 -0.31 -23.99 -26.49
CA ASP A 319 -1.33 -23.97 -25.44
C ASP A 319 -2.33 -25.12 -25.63
N ALA A 320 -2.71 -25.43 -26.89
CA ALA A 320 -3.57 -26.58 -27.18
C ALA A 320 -2.90 -27.93 -26.85
N ILE A 321 -1.59 -28.05 -27.09
CA ILE A 321 -0.81 -29.26 -26.74
C ILE A 321 -0.73 -29.40 -25.21
N LEU A 322 -0.50 -28.30 -24.47
CA LEU A 322 -0.46 -28.30 -23.01
C LEU A 322 -1.83 -28.66 -22.41
N ASP A 323 -2.93 -28.18 -22.98
CA ASP A 323 -4.28 -28.55 -22.57
C ASP A 323 -4.60 -30.03 -22.83
N LYS A 324 -4.06 -30.60 -23.90
CA LYS A 324 -4.19 -32.03 -24.22
C LYS A 324 -3.42 -32.90 -23.21
N ILE A 325 -2.18 -32.47 -22.82
CA ILE A 325 -1.42 -33.11 -21.75
C ILE A 325 -2.18 -33.10 -20.43
N ARG A 326 -2.81 -31.96 -20.10
CA ARG A 326 -3.58 -31.79 -18.87
C ARG A 326 -4.82 -32.68 -18.79
N LYS A 327 -5.46 -32.96 -19.95
CA LYS A 327 -6.67 -33.77 -20.04
C LYS A 327 -6.40 -35.26 -20.17
N SER A 328 -5.36 -35.66 -20.91
CA SER A 328 -5.16 -37.03 -21.36
C SER A 328 -3.74 -37.58 -21.14
N GLY A 329 -2.85 -36.81 -20.48
CA GLY A 329 -1.49 -37.18 -20.19
C GLY A 329 -0.52 -37.04 -21.39
N TYR A 330 0.80 -37.03 -21.10
CA TYR A 330 1.86 -36.83 -22.10
C TYR A 330 1.89 -37.93 -23.18
N ASP A 331 1.48 -39.16 -22.85
CA ASP A 331 1.50 -40.30 -23.77
C ASP A 331 0.42 -40.21 -24.87
N SER A 332 -0.56 -39.34 -24.68
CA SER A 332 -1.60 -39.07 -25.68
C SER A 332 -1.14 -38.16 -26.82
N LEU A 333 0.04 -37.58 -26.75
CA LEU A 333 0.60 -36.71 -27.77
C LEU A 333 1.16 -37.50 -28.94
N THR A 334 0.90 -37.00 -30.17
CA THR A 334 1.53 -37.49 -31.39
C THR A 334 3.03 -37.18 -31.42
N LYS A 335 3.78 -37.86 -32.28
CA LYS A 335 5.21 -37.60 -32.48
C LYS A 335 5.50 -36.14 -32.88
N GLU A 336 4.60 -35.54 -33.67
CA GLU A 336 4.71 -34.17 -34.14
C GLU A 336 4.46 -33.16 -33.01
N GLU A 337 3.46 -33.41 -32.14
CA GLU A 337 3.14 -32.58 -31.00
C GLU A 337 4.28 -32.62 -29.97
N LYS A 338 4.89 -33.79 -29.70
CA LYS A 338 6.07 -33.96 -28.84
C LYS A 338 7.27 -33.19 -29.38
N LYS A 339 7.51 -33.22 -30.70
CA LYS A 339 8.59 -32.46 -31.34
C LYS A 339 8.36 -30.95 -31.22
N LYS A 340 7.16 -30.45 -31.49
CA LYS A 340 6.81 -29.00 -31.34
C LYS A 340 7.02 -28.52 -29.92
N LEU A 341 6.61 -29.29 -28.93
CA LEU A 341 6.79 -28.95 -27.51
C LEU A 341 8.29 -28.90 -27.13
N PHE A 342 9.10 -29.85 -27.64
CA PHE A 342 10.54 -29.89 -27.42
C PHE A 342 11.25 -28.69 -28.06
N ASP A 343 10.90 -28.37 -29.32
CA ASP A 343 11.48 -27.24 -30.05
C ASP A 343 11.12 -25.89 -29.37
N ALA A 344 9.92 -25.76 -28.81
CA ALA A 344 9.51 -24.59 -28.06
C ALA A 344 10.25 -24.44 -26.72
N SER A 345 10.60 -25.55 -26.05
CA SER A 345 11.36 -25.51 -24.78
C SER A 345 12.83 -25.12 -24.96
N ASN A 346 13.40 -25.33 -26.16
CA ASN A 346 14.79 -24.97 -26.48
C ASN A 346 14.96 -23.55 -27.06
N GLN A 347 13.86 -22.82 -27.28
CA GLN A 347 13.87 -21.43 -27.75
C GLN A 347 13.70 -20.38 -26.62
N GLN A 348 13.66 -20.80 -25.36
CA GLN A 348 13.75 -19.94 -24.18
C GLN A 348 15.19 -19.91 -23.67
#